data_e336795dbd180b6a874cc1475f9ea2a3
#
_entry.id   e336795dbd180b6a874cc1475f9ea2a3
#
_cell.length_a   1.000
_cell.length_b   1.000
_cell.length_c   1.000
_cell.angle_alpha   90.00
_cell.angle_beta   90.00
_cell.angle_gamma   90.00
#
_symmetry.space_group_name_H-M   'P 1'
#
loop_
_entity.id
_entity.type
_entity.pdbx_description
1 polymer ?
#
loop_
_entity_poly.entity_id
_entity_poly.type
_entity_poly.pdbx_seq_one_letter_code
_entity_poly.pdbx_strand_id
1 'polypeptide(L)'
;MLVDLIDNKAKDNNITTTKIKLLDSSQSDIEVINDILSSPSQLGIINKGCDKHFYTDGAFNLIQLLLYVIKQTGPANIFLSTYSIAEDSIETLRRYVDDGAIISIRFLIDNRVRSISPKPFAHLIASFPDGYRCAALHAKVVLISNENYHISIVGSQNATHNPKLERGIIHTNPVIWEFDNKILNDEFNRGSK
;
A
#
# COMPACT_ATOMS: atom_id res chain seq x y z
N MET A 1 28.14 1.98 -18.62
CA MET A 1 28.45 0.80 -19.45
C MET A 1 27.60 -0.36 -18.98
N LEU A 2 26.32 -0.39 -19.37
CA LEU A 2 25.33 -1.44 -19.04
C LEU A 2 24.11 -1.28 -19.96
N VAL A 3 24.36 -1.23 -21.29
CA VAL A 3 23.29 -1.01 -22.30
C VAL A 3 23.26 -2.08 -23.39
N ASP A 4 24.12 -3.11 -23.36
CA ASP A 4 24.23 -4.06 -24.47
C ASP A 4 23.79 -5.49 -24.09
N LEU A 5 22.53 -5.67 -23.66
CA LEU A 5 21.96 -7.00 -23.45
C LEU A 5 20.51 -7.17 -23.95
N ILE A 6 20.11 -6.43 -24.99
CA ILE A 6 18.84 -6.71 -25.68
C ILE A 6 19.08 -6.69 -27.19
N ASP A 7 19.73 -7.71 -27.69
CA ASP A 7 19.66 -8.04 -29.11
C ASP A 7 19.31 -9.52 -29.22
N ASN A 8 18.00 -9.83 -29.30
CA ASN A 8 17.50 -11.11 -29.77
C ASN A 8 16.14 -10.98 -30.44
N LYS A 9 16.18 -11.06 -31.77
CA LYS A 9 15.13 -11.42 -32.73
C LYS A 9 13.74 -11.63 -32.14
N ALA A 10 12.94 -10.57 -32.14
CA ALA A 10 11.50 -10.66 -31.93
C ALA A 10 10.83 -10.98 -33.27
N LYS A 11 10.00 -12.02 -33.26
CA LYS A 11 8.91 -12.20 -34.21
C LYS A 11 7.88 -11.09 -33.96
N ASP A 12 7.31 -10.55 -35.04
CA ASP A 12 6.23 -9.56 -35.03
C ASP A 12 5.10 -9.92 -34.07
N ASN A 13 5.09 -9.31 -32.92
CA ASN A 13 3.92 -9.13 -32.08
C ASN A 13 3.88 -7.63 -31.72
N ASN A 14 2.75 -6.98 -31.91
CA ASN A 14 2.47 -5.60 -31.57
C ASN A 14 2.96 -5.30 -30.13
N ILE A 15 4.22 -4.92 -29.98
CA ILE A 15 4.76 -4.44 -28.73
C ILE A 15 4.23 -3.02 -28.56
N THR A 16 3.20 -2.89 -27.74
CA THR A 16 2.76 -1.59 -27.24
C THR A 16 3.96 -0.97 -26.54
N THR A 17 4.56 0.04 -27.13
CA THR A 17 5.71 0.73 -26.57
C THR A 17 5.26 1.38 -25.26
N THR A 18 5.59 0.76 -24.14
CA THR A 18 5.32 1.34 -22.81
C THR A 18 6.17 2.60 -22.70
N LYS A 19 5.53 3.76 -22.66
CA LYS A 19 6.25 5.03 -22.43
C LYS A 19 6.75 5.02 -20.99
N ILE A 20 8.04 4.81 -20.81
CA ILE A 20 8.70 5.02 -19.52
C ILE A 20 8.73 6.52 -19.26
N LYS A 21 7.99 6.96 -18.24
CA LYS A 21 8.10 8.32 -17.71
C LYS A 21 9.11 8.29 -16.58
N LEU A 22 10.27 8.90 -16.77
CA LEU A 22 11.19 9.15 -15.67
C LEU A 22 10.53 10.20 -14.76
N LEU A 23 10.32 9.84 -13.51
CA LEU A 23 9.90 10.76 -12.47
C LEU A 23 11.16 11.41 -11.92
N ASP A 24 11.18 12.74 -11.86
CA ASP A 24 12.23 13.45 -11.18
C ASP A 24 12.08 13.25 -9.67
N SER A 25 12.91 12.38 -9.13
CA SER A 25 12.95 12.08 -7.69
C SER A 25 13.83 13.05 -6.90
N SER A 26 14.34 14.10 -7.55
CA SER A 26 15.27 15.07 -6.94
C SER A 26 14.68 15.89 -5.78
N GLN A 27 13.42 15.64 -5.40
CA GLN A 27 12.70 16.40 -4.38
C GLN A 27 12.46 15.63 -3.06
N SER A 28 12.96 14.41 -2.92
CA SER A 28 12.78 13.64 -1.66
C SER A 28 14.12 13.21 -1.11
N ASP A 29 14.34 13.52 0.17
CA ASP A 29 15.41 12.89 0.94
C ASP A 29 15.10 11.42 1.16
N ILE A 30 16.13 10.59 1.31
CA ILE A 30 15.99 9.16 1.58
C ILE A 30 16.59 8.86 2.95
N GLU A 31 15.76 8.35 3.84
CA GLU A 31 16.19 7.82 5.14
C GLU A 31 16.18 6.29 5.10
N VAL A 32 17.33 5.67 5.28
CA VAL A 32 17.48 4.21 5.37
C VAL A 32 17.64 3.83 6.83
N ILE A 33 16.73 3.03 7.35
CA ILE A 33 16.81 2.53 8.73
C ILE A 33 17.59 1.21 8.71
N ASN A 34 18.76 1.22 9.35
CA ASN A 34 19.71 0.11 9.28
C ASN A 34 19.33 -1.08 10.15
N ASP A 35 18.47 -0.88 11.16
CA ASP A 35 18.02 -1.93 12.06
C ASP A 35 16.74 -2.59 11.56
N ILE A 36 16.52 -3.86 11.92
CA ILE A 36 15.24 -4.55 11.70
C ILE A 36 14.25 -4.06 12.76
N LEU A 37 13.14 -3.49 12.33
CA LEU A 37 12.17 -2.88 13.22
C LEU A 37 11.28 -3.93 13.91
N SER A 38 11.13 -3.80 15.21
CA SER A 38 10.19 -4.56 16.04
C SER A 38 8.90 -3.77 16.39
N SER A 39 8.86 -2.48 16.05
CA SER A 39 7.70 -1.61 16.26
C SER A 39 7.67 -0.50 15.20
N PRO A 40 6.47 -0.07 14.73
CA PRO A 40 6.34 1.10 13.85
C PRO A 40 6.92 2.39 14.44
N SER A 41 6.96 2.53 15.77
CA SER A 41 7.49 3.73 16.44
C SER A 41 8.97 3.97 16.19
N GLN A 42 9.72 2.93 15.84
CA GLN A 42 11.15 3.05 15.49
C GLN A 42 11.37 3.72 14.12
N LEU A 43 10.34 3.91 13.33
CA LEU A 43 10.37 4.72 12.11
C LEU A 43 10.62 6.22 12.42
N GLY A 44 10.34 6.66 13.63
CA GLY A 44 10.44 8.08 13.99
C GLY A 44 9.39 8.94 13.30
N ILE A 45 9.69 10.21 13.14
CA ILE A 45 8.75 11.21 12.59
C ILE A 45 8.61 11.03 11.08
N ILE A 46 7.37 11.12 10.59
CA ILE A 46 7.06 11.11 9.15
C ILE A 46 7.13 12.55 8.63
N ASN A 47 8.23 12.88 7.98
CA ASN A 47 8.49 14.19 7.43
C ASN A 47 8.08 14.27 5.95
N LYS A 48 7.49 15.39 5.53
CA LYS A 48 7.26 15.65 4.10
C LYS A 48 8.58 15.74 3.34
N GLY A 49 8.63 15.18 2.15
CA GLY A 49 9.82 15.19 1.30
C GLY A 49 10.93 14.24 1.79
N CYS A 50 10.62 13.28 2.68
CA CYS A 50 11.58 12.29 3.14
C CYS A 50 11.00 10.89 3.05
N ASP A 51 11.52 10.09 2.17
CA ASP A 51 11.14 8.69 2.00
C ASP A 51 11.88 7.81 3.01
N LYS A 52 11.16 6.88 3.66
CA LYS A 52 11.73 5.97 4.67
C LYS A 52 11.78 4.54 4.16
N HIS A 53 12.96 3.97 4.18
CA HIS A 53 13.23 2.58 3.81
C HIS A 53 13.53 1.76 5.05
N PHE A 54 12.82 0.64 5.25
CA PHE A 54 12.96 -0.17 6.45
C PHE A 54 12.75 -1.67 6.19
N TYR A 55 13.21 -2.47 7.14
CA TYR A 55 12.86 -3.87 7.29
C TYR A 55 12.20 -4.11 8.64
N THR A 56 11.34 -5.11 8.74
CA THR A 56 10.78 -5.63 9.99
C THR A 56 10.83 -7.16 9.97
N ASP A 57 10.90 -7.77 11.13
CA ASP A 57 10.84 -9.21 11.34
C ASP A 57 9.39 -9.76 11.40
N GLY A 58 8.43 -8.95 10.95
CA GLY A 58 7.01 -9.27 11.03
C GLY A 58 6.37 -8.91 12.37
N ALA A 59 7.06 -8.15 13.22
CA ALA A 59 6.53 -7.70 14.50
C ALA A 59 5.28 -6.81 14.38
N PHE A 60 5.06 -6.22 13.22
CA PHE A 60 3.86 -5.45 12.89
C PHE A 60 3.42 -5.68 11.43
N ASN A 61 2.12 -5.58 11.20
CA ASN A 61 1.53 -5.73 9.88
C ASN A 61 1.28 -4.37 9.19
N LEU A 62 0.79 -4.42 7.95
CA LEU A 62 0.51 -3.22 7.15
C LEU A 62 -0.50 -2.26 7.82
N ILE A 63 -1.47 -2.79 8.58
CA ILE A 63 -2.47 -1.95 9.27
C ILE A 63 -1.85 -1.21 10.45
N GLN A 64 -1.03 -1.87 11.26
CA GLN A 64 -0.32 -1.22 12.36
C GLN A 64 0.61 -0.11 11.85
N LEU A 65 1.24 -0.32 10.70
CA LEU A 65 2.04 0.71 10.04
C LEU A 65 1.17 1.88 9.57
N LEU A 66 0.06 1.62 8.87
CA LEU A 66 -0.91 2.64 8.48
C LEU A 66 -1.35 3.49 9.68
N LEU A 67 -1.75 2.85 10.78
CA LEU A 67 -2.25 3.54 11.97
C LEU A 67 -1.17 4.40 12.63
N TYR A 68 0.08 3.94 12.61
CA TYR A 68 1.21 4.73 13.09
C TYR A 68 1.38 6.01 12.26
N VAL A 69 1.26 5.90 10.93
CA VAL A 69 1.40 7.06 10.03
C VAL A 69 0.25 8.05 10.23
N ILE A 70 -1.02 7.61 10.22
CA ILE A 70 -2.16 8.54 10.40
C ILE A 70 -2.20 9.18 11.78
N LYS A 71 -1.67 8.54 12.82
CA LYS A 71 -1.51 9.16 14.15
C LYS A 71 -0.62 10.42 14.11
N GLN A 72 0.32 10.48 13.18
CA GLN A 72 1.22 11.61 13.03
C GLN A 72 0.73 12.63 12.00
N THR A 73 0.03 12.17 10.97
CA THR A 73 -0.38 13.01 9.84
C THR A 73 -1.81 13.55 9.95
N GLY A 74 -2.57 13.04 10.92
CA GLY A 74 -3.97 13.41 11.17
C GLY A 74 -4.97 12.58 10.35
N PRO A 75 -6.28 12.85 10.53
CA PRO A 75 -7.35 12.16 9.83
C PRO A 75 -7.17 12.18 8.32
N ALA A 76 -7.45 11.03 7.66
CA ALA A 76 -7.14 10.88 6.25
C ALA A 76 -8.10 9.94 5.50
N ASN A 77 -8.14 10.10 4.17
CA ASN A 77 -8.73 9.12 3.27
C ASN A 77 -7.71 8.04 2.96
N ILE A 78 -8.16 6.79 2.96
CA ILE A 78 -7.30 5.61 2.79
C ILE A 78 -7.71 4.80 1.55
N PHE A 79 -6.73 4.36 0.78
CA PHE A 79 -6.91 3.34 -0.23
C PHE A 79 -5.91 2.21 0.02
N LEU A 80 -6.41 1.06 0.43
CA LEU A 80 -5.62 -0.11 0.80
C LEU A 80 -5.69 -1.19 -0.28
N SER A 81 -4.55 -1.54 -0.84
CA SER A 81 -4.37 -2.71 -1.70
C SER A 81 -3.63 -3.80 -0.91
N THR A 82 -4.18 -5.01 -0.85
CA THR A 82 -3.54 -6.14 -0.15
C THR A 82 -3.99 -7.49 -0.73
N TYR A 83 -3.09 -8.49 -0.66
CA TYR A 83 -3.42 -9.86 -1.04
C TYR A 83 -4.33 -10.54 -0.01
N SER A 84 -4.14 -10.27 1.29
CA SER A 84 -4.91 -10.85 2.37
C SER A 84 -5.12 -9.86 3.51
N ILE A 85 -6.22 -10.03 4.24
CA ILE A 85 -6.58 -9.23 5.40
C ILE A 85 -7.14 -10.12 6.50
N ALA A 86 -6.82 -9.83 7.76
CA ALA A 86 -7.31 -10.55 8.92
C ALA A 86 -8.56 -9.88 9.52
N GLU A 87 -9.37 -10.64 10.26
CA GLU A 87 -10.60 -10.13 10.90
C GLU A 87 -10.31 -9.00 11.90
N ASP A 88 -9.29 -9.15 12.74
CA ASP A 88 -8.86 -8.14 13.70
C ASP A 88 -8.39 -6.83 13.04
N SER A 89 -7.76 -6.95 11.85
CA SER A 89 -7.39 -5.81 11.01
C SER A 89 -8.64 -5.06 10.51
N ILE A 90 -9.67 -5.77 10.10
CA ILE A 90 -10.95 -5.19 9.64
C ILE A 90 -11.65 -4.49 10.79
N GLU A 91 -11.76 -5.13 11.95
CA GLU A 91 -12.37 -4.56 13.17
C GLU A 91 -11.62 -3.30 13.62
N THR A 92 -10.29 -3.35 13.55
CA THR A 92 -9.46 -2.20 13.90
C THR A 92 -9.71 -1.03 12.95
N LEU A 93 -9.71 -1.27 11.64
CA LEU A 93 -10.00 -0.22 10.65
C LEU A 93 -11.42 0.35 10.83
N ARG A 94 -12.40 -0.50 11.14
CA ARG A 94 -13.77 -0.05 11.39
C ARG A 94 -13.84 0.91 12.57
N ARG A 95 -13.20 0.60 13.71
CA ARG A 95 -13.12 1.52 14.84
C ARG A 95 -12.50 2.86 14.47
N TYR A 96 -11.41 2.86 13.71
CA TYR A 96 -10.76 4.11 13.29
C TYR A 96 -11.59 4.95 12.31
N VAL A 97 -12.49 4.32 11.55
CA VAL A 97 -13.51 5.03 10.76
C VAL A 97 -14.57 5.62 11.67
N ASP A 98 -15.08 4.85 12.64
CA ASP A 98 -16.11 5.30 13.59
C ASP A 98 -15.60 6.45 14.50
N ASP A 99 -14.31 6.42 14.86
CA ASP A 99 -13.62 7.47 15.62
C ASP A 99 -13.24 8.71 14.77
N GLY A 100 -13.44 8.67 13.45
CA GLY A 100 -13.13 9.76 12.52
C GLY A 100 -11.65 9.93 12.19
N ALA A 101 -10.75 9.06 12.66
CA ALA A 101 -9.34 9.08 12.31
C ALA A 101 -9.10 8.58 10.87
N ILE A 102 -10.00 7.76 10.34
CA ILE A 102 -10.10 7.42 8.93
C ILE A 102 -11.39 8.05 8.40
N ILE A 103 -11.26 9.04 7.52
CA ILE A 103 -12.38 9.78 6.91
C ILE A 103 -13.15 8.87 5.94
N SER A 104 -12.42 8.16 5.12
CA SER A 104 -12.96 7.15 4.19
C SER A 104 -11.93 6.06 3.93
N ILE A 105 -12.40 4.86 3.61
CA ILE A 105 -11.50 3.76 3.26
C ILE A 105 -12.04 2.96 2.08
N ARG A 106 -11.15 2.61 1.14
CA ARG A 106 -11.41 1.70 0.03
C ARG A 106 -10.40 0.56 0.03
N PHE A 107 -10.84 -0.61 -0.42
CA PHE A 107 -10.03 -1.82 -0.47
C PHE A 107 -9.98 -2.38 -1.88
N LEU A 108 -8.78 -2.71 -2.34
CA LEU A 108 -8.55 -3.53 -3.52
C LEU A 108 -7.90 -4.84 -3.06
N ILE A 109 -8.61 -5.96 -3.18
CA ILE A 109 -8.23 -7.24 -2.58
C ILE A 109 -8.08 -8.31 -3.67
N ASP A 110 -7.15 -9.25 -3.48
CA ASP A 110 -6.98 -10.37 -4.42
C ASP A 110 -8.27 -11.22 -4.52
N ASN A 111 -8.64 -11.61 -5.74
CA ASN A 111 -9.83 -12.40 -6.03
C ASN A 111 -9.91 -13.71 -5.23
N ARG A 112 -8.77 -14.32 -4.91
CA ARG A 112 -8.70 -15.59 -4.17
C ARG A 112 -9.11 -15.48 -2.71
N VAL A 113 -9.18 -14.26 -2.15
CA VAL A 113 -9.62 -14.07 -0.77
C VAL A 113 -10.97 -14.73 -0.49
N ARG A 114 -11.87 -14.74 -1.49
CA ARG A 114 -13.20 -15.36 -1.42
C ARG A 114 -13.15 -16.85 -1.07
N SER A 115 -12.12 -17.55 -1.55
CA SER A 115 -11.95 -18.99 -1.35
C SER A 115 -10.95 -19.33 -0.24
N ILE A 116 -9.86 -18.57 -0.11
CA ILE A 116 -8.79 -18.88 0.85
C ILE A 116 -9.03 -18.31 2.24
N SER A 117 -9.82 -17.23 2.34
CA SER A 117 -10.12 -16.53 3.60
C SER A 117 -11.59 -16.09 3.65
N PRO A 118 -12.57 -17.03 3.56
CA PRO A 118 -13.99 -16.67 3.41
C PRO A 118 -14.56 -15.92 4.63
N LYS A 119 -14.11 -16.20 5.85
CA LYS A 119 -14.57 -15.50 7.06
C LYS A 119 -14.11 -14.05 7.10
N PRO A 120 -12.81 -13.72 6.99
CA PRO A 120 -12.35 -12.34 6.87
C PRO A 120 -13.00 -11.61 5.69
N PHE A 121 -13.22 -12.28 4.56
CA PHE A 121 -13.88 -11.66 3.41
C PHE A 121 -15.33 -11.30 3.70
N ALA A 122 -16.11 -12.21 4.32
CA ALA A 122 -17.49 -11.92 4.73
C ALA A 122 -17.55 -10.76 5.74
N HIS A 123 -16.59 -10.70 6.68
CA HIS A 123 -16.48 -9.60 7.64
C HIS A 123 -16.15 -8.28 6.95
N LEU A 124 -15.25 -8.27 5.95
CA LEU A 124 -14.93 -7.09 5.16
C LEU A 124 -16.17 -6.54 4.45
N ILE A 125 -16.95 -7.42 3.79
CA ILE A 125 -18.18 -7.04 3.09
C ILE A 125 -19.20 -6.44 4.06
N ALA A 126 -19.39 -7.06 5.23
CA ALA A 126 -20.31 -6.56 6.24
C ALA A 126 -19.90 -5.19 6.79
N SER A 127 -18.60 -4.98 7.00
CA SER A 127 -18.08 -3.75 7.58
C SER A 127 -17.98 -2.60 6.56
N PHE A 128 -17.72 -2.91 5.28
CA PHE A 128 -17.46 -1.93 4.22
C PHE A 128 -18.13 -2.34 2.90
N PRO A 129 -19.49 -2.39 2.82
CA PRO A 129 -20.23 -3.02 1.72
C PRO A 129 -19.98 -2.36 0.35
N ASP A 130 -19.69 -1.07 0.31
CA ASP A 130 -19.41 -0.32 -0.92
C ASP A 130 -17.93 0.04 -1.10
N GLY A 131 -17.12 -0.19 -0.06
CA GLY A 131 -15.74 0.22 0.02
C GLY A 131 -14.74 -0.76 -0.61
N TYR A 132 -15.14 -1.87 -1.22
CA TYR A 132 -14.19 -2.87 -1.73
C TYR A 132 -14.41 -3.24 -3.19
N ARG A 133 -13.32 -3.73 -3.82
CA ARG A 133 -13.32 -4.46 -5.08
C ARG A 133 -12.29 -5.58 -5.03
N CYS A 134 -12.56 -6.62 -5.79
CA CYS A 134 -11.65 -7.74 -5.98
C CYS A 134 -11.02 -7.68 -7.37
N ALA A 135 -9.71 -7.93 -7.45
CA ALA A 135 -8.95 -7.98 -8.69
C ALA A 135 -7.86 -9.07 -8.61
N ALA A 136 -7.25 -9.42 -9.72
CA ALA A 136 -6.06 -10.27 -9.72
C ALA A 136 -4.84 -9.44 -9.32
N LEU A 137 -4.47 -9.45 -8.03
CA LEU A 137 -3.38 -8.62 -7.55
C LEU A 137 -2.52 -9.30 -6.47
N HIS A 138 -1.29 -8.83 -6.33
CA HIS A 138 -0.40 -9.20 -5.23
C HIS A 138 0.29 -7.97 -4.60
N ALA A 139 -0.05 -6.78 -5.05
CA ALA A 139 0.47 -5.53 -4.53
C ALA A 139 -0.01 -5.27 -3.10
N LYS A 140 0.87 -4.76 -2.24
CA LYS A 140 0.58 -4.29 -0.90
C LYS A 140 0.96 -2.82 -0.87
N VAL A 141 -0.07 -1.99 -1.04
CA VAL A 141 0.07 -0.54 -1.12
C VAL A 141 -1.00 0.11 -0.27
N VAL A 142 -0.60 1.09 0.53
CA VAL A 142 -1.55 1.96 1.25
C VAL A 142 -1.35 3.38 0.80
N LEU A 143 -2.39 3.99 0.29
CA LEU A 143 -2.43 5.41 0.00
C LEU A 143 -3.14 6.13 1.12
N ILE A 144 -2.50 7.18 1.62
CA ILE A 144 -3.01 8.07 2.66
C ILE A 144 -3.08 9.46 2.06
N SER A 145 -4.25 10.11 2.16
CA SER A 145 -4.39 11.49 1.68
C SER A 145 -5.25 12.35 2.59
N ASN A 146 -4.77 13.53 2.87
CA ASN A 146 -5.50 14.62 3.49
C ASN A 146 -4.98 15.98 2.94
N GLU A 147 -5.41 17.09 3.51
CA GLU A 147 -5.00 18.44 3.06
C GLU A 147 -3.47 18.64 3.10
N ASN A 148 -2.78 17.95 4.00
CA ASN A 148 -1.36 18.16 4.29
C ASN A 148 -0.45 17.08 3.71
N TYR A 149 -0.94 15.86 3.49
CA TYR A 149 -0.12 14.70 3.16
C TYR A 149 -0.71 13.88 2.03
N HIS A 150 0.18 13.45 1.14
CA HIS A 150 -0.04 12.43 0.13
C HIS A 150 1.07 11.39 0.29
N ILE A 151 0.74 10.25 0.91
CA ILE A 151 1.71 9.23 1.30
C ILE A 151 1.37 7.91 0.63
N SER A 152 2.38 7.25 0.06
CA SER A 152 2.29 5.89 -0.45
C SER A 152 3.18 4.98 0.39
N ILE A 153 2.58 3.97 1.05
CA ILE A 153 3.30 2.91 1.73
C ILE A 153 3.32 1.70 0.81
N VAL A 154 4.50 1.24 0.44
CA VAL A 154 4.68 0.09 -0.44
C VAL A 154 5.55 -0.95 0.27
N GLY A 155 5.15 -2.21 0.21
CA GLY A 155 5.95 -3.25 0.87
C GLY A 155 5.55 -4.66 0.54
N SER A 156 6.17 -5.60 1.24
CA SER A 156 5.83 -7.01 1.17
C SER A 156 4.77 -7.43 2.20
N GLN A 157 4.52 -6.60 3.23
CA GLN A 157 3.58 -6.87 4.32
C GLN A 157 2.14 -6.89 3.85
N ASN A 158 1.38 -7.92 4.24
CA ASN A 158 -0.07 -7.95 4.11
C ASN A 158 -0.77 -7.29 5.31
N ALA A 159 -2.09 -7.12 5.20
CA ALA A 159 -2.95 -6.74 6.32
C ALA A 159 -3.28 -7.95 7.24
N THR A 160 -2.31 -8.86 7.38
CA THR A 160 -2.32 -10.04 8.26
C THR A 160 -1.01 -10.10 9.02
N HIS A 161 -1.01 -10.75 10.18
CA HIS A 161 0.23 -11.03 10.89
C HIS A 161 1.04 -12.10 10.15
N ASN A 162 2.33 -11.84 9.93
CA ASN A 162 3.26 -12.77 9.27
C ASN A 162 4.65 -12.62 9.90
N PRO A 163 5.11 -13.57 10.72
CA PRO A 163 6.39 -13.50 11.42
C PRO A 163 7.57 -13.84 10.48
N LYS A 164 7.73 -13.06 9.44
CA LYS A 164 8.81 -13.18 8.45
C LYS A 164 9.45 -11.83 8.21
N LEU A 165 10.66 -11.86 7.67
CA LEU A 165 11.32 -10.64 7.23
C LEU A 165 10.50 -9.98 6.12
N GLU A 166 10.10 -8.74 6.35
CA GLU A 166 9.32 -7.92 5.45
C GLU A 166 10.07 -6.62 5.13
N ARG A 167 9.92 -6.13 3.91
CA ARG A 167 10.50 -4.88 3.43
C ARG A 167 9.41 -3.84 3.21
N GLY A 168 9.63 -2.61 3.67
CA GLY A 168 8.70 -1.50 3.42
C GLY A 168 9.40 -0.22 3.02
N ILE A 169 8.65 0.61 2.32
CA ILE A 169 9.00 1.99 1.97
C ILE A 169 7.79 2.87 2.26
N ILE A 170 8.03 4.01 2.89
CA ILE A 170 7.04 5.08 3.02
C ILE A 170 7.50 6.22 2.13
N HIS A 171 6.77 6.48 1.06
CA HIS A 171 6.98 7.62 0.17
C HIS A 171 6.11 8.79 0.62
N THR A 172 6.72 9.93 0.83
CA THR A 172 6.02 11.18 1.13
C THR A 172 5.99 12.15 -0.07
N ASN A 173 6.49 11.69 -1.22
CA ASN A 173 6.47 12.42 -2.47
C ASN A 173 5.08 12.30 -3.13
N PRO A 174 4.36 13.42 -3.37
CA PRO A 174 3.03 13.38 -3.98
C PRO A 174 3.03 12.80 -5.40
N VAL A 175 4.12 12.87 -6.14
CA VAL A 175 4.22 12.29 -7.50
C VAL A 175 4.16 10.75 -7.44
N ILE A 176 4.78 10.13 -6.44
CA ILE A 176 4.68 8.68 -6.23
C ILE A 176 3.24 8.31 -5.82
N TRP A 177 2.66 9.09 -4.91
CA TRP A 177 1.26 8.88 -4.50
C TRP A 177 0.30 8.98 -5.69
N GLU A 178 0.44 9.98 -6.55
CA GLU A 178 -0.38 10.15 -7.75
C GLU A 178 -0.25 8.98 -8.73
N PHE A 179 0.99 8.50 -8.92
CA PHE A 179 1.26 7.32 -9.75
C PHE A 179 0.51 6.09 -9.23
N ASP A 180 0.70 5.76 -7.95
CA ASP A 180 0.05 4.60 -7.33
C ASP A 180 -1.47 4.77 -7.30
N ASN A 181 -1.96 5.97 -6.97
CA ASN A 181 -3.39 6.28 -6.93
C ASN A 181 -4.06 6.09 -8.29
N LYS A 182 -3.41 6.52 -9.37
CA LYS A 182 -3.92 6.30 -10.72
C LYS A 182 -4.06 4.81 -11.03
N ILE A 183 -3.02 4.03 -10.79
CA ILE A 183 -3.00 2.58 -11.10
C ILE A 183 -4.05 1.84 -10.27
N LEU A 184 -4.09 2.11 -8.95
CA LEU A 184 -5.05 1.45 -8.06
C LEU A 184 -6.50 1.84 -8.36
N ASN A 185 -6.79 3.08 -8.77
CA ASN A 185 -8.13 3.49 -9.20
C ASN A 185 -8.52 2.82 -10.51
N ASP A 186 -7.62 2.72 -11.48
CA ASP A 186 -7.88 2.02 -12.74
C ASP A 186 -8.25 0.54 -12.47
N GLU A 187 -7.53 -0.14 -11.57
CA GLU A 187 -7.84 -1.51 -11.18
C GLU A 187 -9.12 -1.62 -10.34
N PHE A 188 -9.38 -0.68 -9.44
CA PHE A 188 -10.61 -0.65 -8.64
C PHE A 188 -11.85 -0.52 -9.54
N ASN A 189 -11.79 0.31 -10.57
CA ASN A 189 -12.88 0.51 -11.52
C ASN A 189 -13.14 -0.72 -12.40
N ARG A 190 -12.13 -1.54 -12.65
CA ARG A 190 -12.25 -2.83 -13.37
C ARG A 190 -12.64 -3.98 -12.46
N GLY A 191 -12.39 -3.85 -11.16
CA GLY A 191 -12.60 -4.89 -10.16
C GLY A 191 -14.07 -5.25 -9.96
N SER A 192 -14.32 -6.47 -9.48
CA SER A 192 -15.66 -6.99 -9.15
C SER A 192 -15.98 -6.88 -7.67
N LYS A 193 -17.26 -6.77 -7.33
CA LYS A 193 -17.74 -6.99 -5.95
C LYS A 193 -17.82 -8.46 -5.61
#